data_6de3e6ae6908497312bbb83b597de330
#
_entry.id   6de3e6ae6908497312bbb83b597de330
#
_cell.length_a   1.000
_cell.length_b   1.000
_cell.length_c   1.000
_cell.angle_alpha   90.00
_cell.angle_beta   90.00
_cell.angle_gamma   90.00
#
_symmetry.space_group_name_H-M   'P 1'
#
loop_
_entity.id
_entity.type
_entity.pdbx_description
1 polymer ?
#
loop_
_entity_poly.entity_id
_entity_poly.type
_entity_poly.pdbx_seq_one_letter_code
_entity_poly.pdbx_strand_id
1 'polypeptide(L)'
;YLDIFKRLFITDNQPPFSSGIRSSVRIKQAEKRHFSDPSLACALLKATPAGLMGDLETLGFLFEALCERDLRIYAESFGANLYHYQDYKNQEIDAVIELPDGQWCAFEIKLGANQIDAAAENLLEIKKQISEDPKGKLPAVLCVLCGMANAAYQRPDGVFVVPITALRS
;
A
#
# COMPACT_ATOMS: atom_id res chain seq x y z
N TYR A 1 12.79 -22.39 2.22
CA TYR A 1 13.47 -21.31 3.00
C TYR A 1 12.52 -20.16 3.32
N LEU A 2 11.73 -19.62 2.37
CA LEU A 2 10.83 -18.48 2.60
C LEU A 2 9.78 -18.75 3.68
N ASP A 3 9.23 -19.96 3.74
CA ASP A 3 8.27 -20.35 4.77
C ASP A 3 8.86 -20.32 6.19
N ILE A 4 10.16 -20.53 6.32
CA ILE A 4 10.84 -20.44 7.61
C ILE A 4 10.82 -18.99 8.10
N PHE A 5 11.12 -18.02 7.23
CA PHE A 5 11.10 -16.59 7.58
C PHE A 5 9.70 -16.11 7.97
N LYS A 6 8.66 -16.59 7.26
CA LYS A 6 7.27 -16.32 7.62
C LYS A 6 6.92 -16.89 9.00
N ARG A 7 7.30 -18.16 9.28
CA ARG A 7 7.08 -18.81 10.58
C ARG A 7 7.84 -18.17 11.74
N LEU A 8 8.97 -17.54 11.44
CA LEU A 8 9.76 -16.77 12.42
C LEU A 8 9.32 -15.32 12.53
N PHE A 9 8.22 -14.93 11.86
CA PHE A 9 7.70 -13.55 11.82
C PHE A 9 8.73 -12.52 11.35
N ILE A 10 9.69 -12.93 10.52
CA ILE A 10 10.68 -12.01 9.91
C ILE A 10 10.09 -11.35 8.68
N THR A 11 9.30 -12.10 7.91
CA THR A 11 8.60 -11.59 6.73
C THR A 11 7.09 -11.71 6.90
N ASP A 12 6.41 -10.69 6.42
CA ASP A 12 4.96 -10.67 6.26
C ASP A 12 4.59 -10.72 4.78
N ASN A 13 3.64 -11.57 4.44
CA ASN A 13 3.18 -11.76 3.08
C ASN A 13 1.84 -11.06 2.90
N GLN A 14 1.79 -10.16 1.94
CA GLN A 14 0.59 -9.45 1.57
C GLN A 14 -0.08 -10.18 0.38
N PRO A 15 -1.28 -10.75 0.58
CA PRO A 15 -1.97 -11.47 -0.49
C PRO A 15 -2.48 -10.53 -1.58
N PRO A 16 -2.71 -11.03 -2.80
CA PRO A 16 -3.27 -10.23 -3.88
C PRO A 16 -4.76 -9.95 -3.63
N PHE A 17 -5.19 -8.72 -3.94
CA PHE A 17 -6.59 -8.30 -3.89
C PHE A 17 -7.31 -8.62 -5.21
N SER A 18 -8.56 -9.03 -5.11
CA SER A 18 -9.45 -9.16 -6.26
C SER A 18 -10.75 -8.40 -5.99
N SER A 19 -11.03 -7.37 -6.78
CA SER A 19 -12.22 -6.52 -6.65
C SER A 19 -13.56 -7.24 -6.87
N GLY A 20 -13.53 -8.54 -7.10
CA GLY A 20 -14.71 -9.40 -7.25
C GLY A 20 -14.33 -10.81 -7.71
N ILE A 21 -15.02 -11.83 -7.18
CA ILE A 21 -14.80 -13.26 -7.46
C ILE A 21 -14.86 -13.59 -8.97
N ARG A 22 -15.49 -12.72 -9.77
CA ARG A 22 -15.70 -12.91 -11.21
C ARG A 22 -15.31 -11.70 -12.03
N SER A 23 -14.35 -10.89 -11.54
CA SER A 23 -13.81 -9.76 -12.29
C SER A 23 -13.15 -10.24 -13.59
N SER A 24 -13.32 -9.50 -14.68
CA SER A 24 -12.63 -9.73 -15.94
C SER A 24 -11.17 -9.24 -15.89
N VAL A 25 -10.83 -8.40 -14.92
CA VAL A 25 -9.46 -7.93 -14.71
C VAL A 25 -8.62 -9.08 -14.16
N ARG A 26 -7.61 -9.48 -14.94
CA ARG A 26 -6.66 -10.51 -14.50
C ARG A 26 -5.66 -9.91 -13.54
N ILE A 27 -5.63 -10.42 -12.32
CA ILE A 27 -4.73 -10.01 -11.25
C ILE A 27 -3.62 -11.04 -11.09
N LYS A 28 -2.39 -10.59 -10.90
CA LYS A 28 -1.27 -11.46 -10.56
C LYS A 28 -1.49 -12.05 -9.18
N GLN A 29 -1.27 -13.36 -9.05
CA GLN A 29 -1.56 -14.13 -7.83
C GLN A 29 -0.34 -14.26 -6.90
N ALA A 30 0.78 -13.62 -7.23
CA ALA A 30 1.96 -13.65 -6.37
C ALA A 30 1.74 -12.78 -5.13
N GLU A 31 2.10 -13.32 -3.96
CA GLU A 31 2.14 -12.52 -2.73
C GLU A 31 3.30 -11.51 -2.78
N LYS A 32 3.05 -10.27 -2.36
CA LYS A 32 4.09 -9.28 -2.08
C LYS A 32 4.69 -9.57 -0.71
N ARG A 33 6.00 -9.39 -0.56
CA ARG A 33 6.71 -9.75 0.68
C ARG A 33 7.40 -8.55 1.26
N HIS A 34 7.18 -8.33 2.54
CA HIS A 34 7.81 -7.26 3.31
C HIS A 34 8.49 -7.83 4.55
N PHE A 35 9.40 -7.08 5.13
CA PHE A 35 9.80 -7.34 6.51
C PHE A 35 8.62 -7.03 7.44
N SER A 36 8.39 -7.89 8.43
CA SER A 36 7.36 -7.63 9.45
C SER A 36 7.66 -6.38 10.25
N ASP A 37 8.94 -6.03 10.39
CA ASP A 37 9.42 -4.77 10.94
C ASP A 37 10.61 -4.26 10.12
N PRO A 38 10.52 -3.09 9.46
CA PRO A 38 11.61 -2.53 8.68
C PRO A 38 12.86 -2.19 9.50
N SER A 39 12.76 -2.09 10.84
CA SER A 39 13.92 -1.92 11.71
C SER A 39 14.90 -3.09 11.63
N LEU A 40 14.42 -4.30 11.31
CA LEU A 40 15.29 -5.46 11.08
C LEU A 40 16.19 -5.24 9.87
N ALA A 41 15.64 -4.72 8.77
CA ALA A 41 16.44 -4.37 7.59
C ALA A 41 17.44 -3.25 7.91
N CYS A 42 17.01 -2.20 8.62
CA CYS A 42 17.90 -1.13 9.07
C CYS A 42 19.09 -1.67 9.89
N ALA A 43 18.82 -2.57 10.82
CA ALA A 43 19.85 -3.16 11.67
C ALA A 43 20.85 -4.01 10.85
N LEU A 44 20.35 -4.85 9.92
CA LEU A 44 21.19 -5.69 9.06
C LEU A 44 22.06 -4.86 8.11
N LEU A 45 21.51 -3.79 7.55
CA LEU A 45 22.21 -2.85 6.67
C LEU A 45 23.13 -1.90 7.43
N LYS A 46 23.08 -1.90 8.78
CA LYS A 46 23.74 -0.90 9.64
C LYS A 46 23.38 0.53 9.22
N ALA A 47 22.13 0.71 8.80
CA ALA A 47 21.63 1.97 8.28
C ALA A 47 21.64 3.04 9.38
N THR A 48 22.09 4.23 9.01
CA THR A 48 22.00 5.43 9.85
C THR A 48 21.04 6.42 9.22
N PRO A 49 20.45 7.36 10.01
CA PRO A 49 19.59 8.38 9.44
C PRO A 49 20.28 9.19 8.32
N ALA A 50 21.54 9.57 8.51
CA ALA A 50 22.30 10.29 7.50
C ALA A 50 22.55 9.45 6.23
N GLY A 51 22.85 8.16 6.40
CA GLY A 51 23.01 7.22 5.28
C GLY A 51 21.72 7.06 4.46
N LEU A 52 20.58 6.89 5.14
CA LEU A 52 19.29 6.76 4.49
C LEU A 52 18.85 8.05 3.77
N MET A 53 19.17 9.22 4.33
CA MET A 53 18.93 10.49 3.65
C MET A 53 19.79 10.67 2.39
N GLY A 54 20.93 9.97 2.31
CA GLY A 54 21.77 9.92 1.11
C GLY A 54 21.35 8.85 0.09
N ASP A 55 20.45 7.91 0.49
CA ASP A 55 19.93 6.82 -0.33
C ASP A 55 18.40 6.77 -0.21
N LEU A 56 17.75 7.69 -0.94
CA LEU A 56 16.28 7.83 -0.89
C LEU A 56 15.55 6.63 -1.49
N GLU A 57 16.19 5.81 -2.31
CA GLU A 57 15.60 4.58 -2.83
C GLU A 57 15.44 3.55 -1.72
N THR A 58 16.52 3.25 -0.99
CA THR A 58 16.45 2.37 0.18
C THR A 58 15.50 2.91 1.25
N LEU A 59 15.53 4.22 1.52
CA LEU A 59 14.60 4.85 2.45
C LEU A 59 13.15 4.69 1.98
N GLY A 60 12.89 4.80 0.68
CA GLY A 60 11.56 4.58 0.09
C GLY A 60 11.01 3.18 0.34
N PHE A 61 11.81 2.14 0.11
CA PHE A 61 11.42 0.75 0.41
C PHE A 61 11.16 0.50 1.89
N LEU A 62 12.00 1.07 2.76
CA LEU A 62 11.80 0.96 4.21
C LEU A 62 10.54 1.71 4.67
N PHE A 63 10.27 2.86 4.08
CA PHE A 63 9.06 3.64 4.34
C PHE A 63 7.79 2.90 3.88
N GLU A 64 7.83 2.29 2.70
CA GLU A 64 6.73 1.45 2.20
C GLU A 64 6.44 0.30 3.17
N ALA A 65 7.47 -0.46 3.58
CA ALA A 65 7.32 -1.54 4.53
C ALA A 65 6.79 -1.07 5.90
N LEU A 66 7.18 0.12 6.36
CA LEU A 66 6.65 0.74 7.57
C LEU A 66 5.15 1.03 7.45
N CYS A 67 4.75 1.67 6.34
CA CYS A 67 3.35 2.01 6.09
C CYS A 67 2.47 0.76 5.99
N GLU A 68 2.93 -0.27 5.29
CA GLU A 68 2.18 -1.52 5.15
C GLU A 68 2.00 -2.25 6.47
N ARG A 69 3.04 -2.29 7.33
CA ARG A 69 2.93 -2.81 8.69
C ARG A 69 1.86 -2.05 9.48
N ASP A 70 1.92 -0.73 9.49
CA ASP A 70 1.01 0.10 10.26
C ASP A 70 -0.42 0.01 9.73
N LEU A 71 -0.61 0.04 8.39
CA LEU A 71 -1.91 -0.17 7.76
C LEU A 71 -2.52 -1.53 8.12
N ARG A 72 -1.70 -2.60 8.21
CA ARG A 72 -2.17 -3.91 8.64
C ARG A 72 -2.67 -3.88 10.07
N ILE A 73 -1.89 -3.30 10.99
CA ILE A 73 -2.28 -3.18 12.40
C ILE A 73 -3.60 -2.40 12.54
N TYR A 74 -3.72 -1.30 11.81
CA TYR A 74 -4.96 -0.52 11.82
C TYR A 74 -6.12 -1.29 11.23
N ALA A 75 -5.96 -1.93 10.07
CA ALA A 75 -7.01 -2.72 9.43
C ALA A 75 -7.52 -3.84 10.34
N GLU A 76 -6.61 -4.60 10.97
CA GLU A 76 -6.94 -5.67 11.90
C GLU A 76 -7.71 -5.17 13.14
N SER A 77 -7.46 -3.94 13.60
CA SER A 77 -8.13 -3.37 14.77
C SER A 77 -9.65 -3.23 14.60
N PHE A 78 -10.14 -3.13 13.36
CA PHE A 78 -11.58 -3.09 13.02
C PHE A 78 -12.03 -4.24 12.12
N GLY A 79 -11.27 -5.33 12.09
CA GLY A 79 -11.64 -6.58 11.43
C GLY A 79 -11.52 -6.56 9.90
N ALA A 80 -10.76 -5.60 9.34
CA ALA A 80 -10.46 -5.53 7.92
C ALA A 80 -9.20 -6.32 7.54
N ASN A 81 -9.01 -6.56 6.26
CA ASN A 81 -7.86 -7.27 5.73
C ASN A 81 -7.03 -6.36 4.82
N LEU A 82 -5.71 -6.57 4.84
CA LEU A 82 -4.77 -5.87 3.97
C LEU A 82 -4.33 -6.77 2.81
N TYR A 83 -4.35 -6.20 1.61
CA TYR A 83 -3.95 -6.81 0.35
C TYR A 83 -3.07 -5.86 -0.45
N HIS A 84 -2.45 -6.35 -1.53
CA HIS A 84 -1.91 -5.54 -2.62
C HIS A 84 -2.66 -5.81 -3.92
N TYR A 85 -2.56 -4.92 -4.89
CA TYR A 85 -3.12 -5.14 -6.22
C TYR A 85 -2.02 -5.03 -7.26
N GLN A 86 -1.95 -5.98 -8.19
CA GLN A 86 -1.13 -5.89 -9.38
C GLN A 86 -1.82 -6.62 -10.53
N ASP A 87 -2.01 -5.92 -11.65
CA ASP A 87 -2.57 -6.52 -12.86
C ASP A 87 -1.47 -7.02 -13.83
N TYR A 88 -1.89 -7.62 -14.95
CA TYR A 88 -0.96 -8.08 -15.98
C TYR A 88 -0.41 -6.95 -16.87
N LYS A 89 -0.90 -5.71 -16.72
CA LYS A 89 -0.34 -4.52 -17.35
C LYS A 89 0.71 -3.84 -16.47
N ASN A 90 1.04 -4.45 -15.31
CA ASN A 90 1.91 -3.93 -14.27
C ASN A 90 1.40 -2.64 -13.60
N GLN A 91 0.09 -2.41 -13.60
CA GLN A 91 -0.51 -1.40 -12.73
C GLN A 91 -0.61 -1.97 -11.32
N GLU A 92 -0.19 -1.20 -10.35
CA GLU A 92 -0.07 -1.62 -8.95
C GLU A 92 -0.83 -0.66 -8.05
N ILE A 93 -1.35 -1.18 -6.93
CA ILE A 93 -1.74 -0.44 -5.75
C ILE A 93 -0.96 -1.02 -4.59
N ASP A 94 -0.20 -0.20 -3.90
CA ASP A 94 0.72 -0.64 -2.85
C ASP A 94 -0.03 -1.35 -1.72
N ALA A 95 -1.17 -0.79 -1.28
CA ALA A 95 -1.99 -1.40 -0.24
C ALA A 95 -3.49 -1.24 -0.53
N VAL A 96 -4.25 -2.30 -0.29
CA VAL A 96 -5.71 -2.33 -0.38
C VAL A 96 -6.26 -2.82 0.96
N ILE A 97 -7.15 -2.05 1.58
CA ILE A 97 -7.87 -2.47 2.80
C ILE A 97 -9.30 -2.82 2.42
N GLU A 98 -9.71 -4.05 2.68
CA GLU A 98 -11.08 -4.53 2.49
C GLU A 98 -11.78 -4.68 3.82
N LEU A 99 -12.90 -4.00 3.97
CA LEU A 99 -13.77 -4.03 5.15
C LEU A 99 -14.63 -5.31 5.17
N PRO A 100 -15.14 -5.73 6.33
CA PRO A 100 -16.01 -6.91 6.44
C PRO A 100 -17.28 -6.86 5.58
N ASP A 101 -17.77 -5.66 5.25
CA ASP A 101 -18.94 -5.45 4.38
C ASP A 101 -18.61 -5.49 2.88
N GLY A 102 -17.31 -5.71 2.54
CA GLY A 102 -16.80 -5.76 1.18
C GLY A 102 -16.61 -4.40 0.52
N GLN A 103 -16.69 -3.30 1.27
CA GLN A 103 -16.13 -2.01 0.83
C GLN A 103 -14.61 -2.08 0.90
N TRP A 104 -13.92 -1.31 0.07
CA TRP A 104 -12.48 -1.32 0.06
C TRP A 104 -11.88 0.06 -0.26
N CYS A 105 -10.66 0.27 0.22
CA CYS A 105 -9.89 1.49 0.05
C CYS A 105 -8.55 1.16 -0.61
N ALA A 106 -8.07 2.06 -1.47
CA ALA A 106 -6.80 1.93 -2.19
C ALA A 106 -5.79 2.95 -1.69
N PHE A 107 -4.56 2.51 -1.46
CA PHE A 107 -3.47 3.33 -0.96
C PHE A 107 -2.24 3.19 -1.85
N GLU A 108 -1.70 4.32 -2.30
CA GLU A 108 -0.34 4.45 -2.81
C GLU A 108 0.55 5.00 -1.72
N ILE A 109 1.78 4.49 -1.62
CA ILE A 109 2.73 4.86 -0.56
C ILE A 109 3.91 5.55 -1.23
N LYS A 110 4.15 6.80 -0.92
CA LYS A 110 5.22 7.61 -1.54
C LYS A 110 5.99 8.37 -0.47
N LEU A 111 7.31 8.29 -0.53
CA LEU A 111 8.16 9.02 0.41
C LEU A 111 8.09 10.52 0.16
N GLY A 112 8.27 10.96 -1.08
CA GLY A 112 8.39 12.35 -1.46
C GLY A 112 7.09 13.01 -1.91
N ALA A 113 6.87 14.26 -1.55
CA ALA A 113 5.69 15.03 -1.95
C ALA A 113 5.59 15.24 -3.48
N ASN A 114 6.71 15.24 -4.18
CA ASN A 114 6.76 15.35 -5.65
C ASN A 114 6.22 14.11 -6.38
N GLN A 115 5.94 13.02 -5.68
CA GLN A 115 5.40 11.78 -6.24
C GLN A 115 3.86 11.70 -6.11
N ILE A 116 3.23 12.64 -5.37
CA ILE A 116 1.80 12.60 -5.06
C ILE A 116 0.93 12.63 -6.32
N ASP A 117 1.24 13.51 -7.28
CA ASP A 117 0.42 13.67 -8.48
C ASP A 117 0.40 12.40 -9.32
N ALA A 118 1.57 11.81 -9.58
CA ALA A 118 1.67 10.57 -10.33
C ALA A 118 0.98 9.39 -9.62
N ALA A 119 1.08 9.31 -8.28
CA ALA A 119 0.40 8.29 -7.50
C ALA A 119 -1.13 8.45 -7.55
N ALA A 120 -1.63 9.67 -7.45
CA ALA A 120 -3.05 9.95 -7.56
C ALA A 120 -3.59 9.61 -8.97
N GLU A 121 -2.87 9.96 -10.02
CA GLU A 121 -3.21 9.60 -11.41
C GLU A 121 -3.30 8.08 -11.60
N ASN A 122 -2.34 7.32 -11.06
CA ASN A 122 -2.37 5.85 -11.11
C ASN A 122 -3.62 5.28 -10.43
N LEU A 123 -3.95 5.75 -9.23
CA LEU A 123 -5.16 5.31 -8.51
C LEU A 123 -6.45 5.61 -9.30
N LEU A 124 -6.53 6.79 -9.92
CA LEU A 124 -7.69 7.19 -10.72
C LEU A 124 -7.81 6.36 -12.00
N GLU A 125 -6.69 6.04 -12.65
CA GLU A 125 -6.68 5.20 -13.84
C GLU A 125 -7.15 3.77 -13.52
N ILE A 126 -6.64 3.17 -12.43
CA ILE A 126 -7.09 1.84 -11.99
C ILE A 126 -8.58 1.87 -11.62
N LYS A 127 -9.04 2.90 -10.88
CA LYS A 127 -10.48 3.07 -10.59
C LYS A 127 -11.31 3.13 -11.86
N LYS A 128 -10.87 3.87 -12.88
CA LYS A 128 -11.53 3.95 -14.18
C LYS A 128 -11.63 2.58 -14.85
N GLN A 129 -10.53 1.83 -14.90
CA GLN A 129 -10.52 0.48 -15.49
C GLN A 129 -11.48 -0.47 -14.76
N ILE A 130 -11.51 -0.40 -13.42
CA ILE A 130 -12.46 -1.21 -12.64
C ILE A 130 -13.91 -0.80 -12.94
N SER A 131 -14.16 0.49 -13.20
CA SER A 131 -15.52 0.98 -13.55
C SER A 131 -16.03 0.48 -14.89
N GLU A 132 -15.13 0.08 -15.79
CA GLU A 132 -15.46 -0.49 -17.11
C GLU A 132 -15.90 -1.97 -17.00
N ASP A 133 -15.60 -2.63 -15.87
CA ASP A 133 -16.07 -4.00 -15.59
C ASP A 133 -17.43 -3.94 -14.88
N PRO A 134 -18.51 -4.48 -15.49
CA PRO A 134 -19.85 -4.49 -14.86
C PRO A 134 -19.91 -5.20 -13.51
N LYS A 135 -18.89 -6.00 -13.17
CA LYS A 135 -18.77 -6.73 -11.89
C LYS A 135 -17.73 -6.13 -10.97
N GLY A 136 -17.02 -5.10 -11.43
CA GLY A 136 -16.00 -4.40 -10.65
C GLY A 136 -16.65 -3.59 -9.54
N LYS A 137 -16.19 -3.79 -8.30
CA LYS A 137 -16.56 -2.92 -7.18
C LYS A 137 -15.57 -1.77 -7.10
N LEU A 138 -16.06 -0.55 -7.14
CA LEU A 138 -15.21 0.64 -7.03
C LEU A 138 -14.68 0.83 -5.61
N PRO A 139 -13.46 1.37 -5.43
CA PRO A 139 -12.94 1.76 -4.13
C PRO A 139 -13.81 2.87 -3.52
N ALA A 140 -14.07 2.76 -2.22
CA ALA A 140 -14.74 3.80 -1.45
C ALA A 140 -13.84 5.01 -1.23
N VAL A 141 -12.52 4.77 -1.06
CA VAL A 141 -11.52 5.80 -0.83
C VAL A 141 -10.28 5.52 -1.68
N LEU A 142 -9.73 6.58 -2.27
CA LEU A 142 -8.39 6.62 -2.87
C LEU A 142 -7.50 7.51 -2.01
N CYS A 143 -6.33 7.03 -1.62
CA CYS A 143 -5.43 7.74 -0.72
C CYS A 143 -3.97 7.58 -1.13
N VAL A 144 -3.22 8.67 -1.10
CA VAL A 144 -1.77 8.67 -1.18
C VAL A 144 -1.23 8.89 0.24
N LEU A 145 -0.56 7.87 0.80
CA LEU A 145 0.22 8.02 2.01
C LEU A 145 1.58 8.61 1.68
N CYS A 146 1.86 9.79 2.22
CA CYS A 146 3.09 10.52 1.90
C CYS A 146 3.94 10.77 3.14
N GLY A 147 5.23 10.36 3.06
CA GLY A 147 6.18 10.55 4.16
C GLY A 147 6.52 12.02 4.42
N MET A 148 6.55 12.82 3.38
CA MET A 148 6.95 14.24 3.45
C MET A 148 5.77 15.22 3.27
N ALA A 149 4.52 14.76 3.46
CA ALA A 149 3.37 15.67 3.51
C ALA A 149 3.26 16.29 4.91
N ASN A 150 2.94 17.59 4.97
CA ASN A 150 2.83 18.33 6.24
C ASN A 150 1.42 18.30 6.85
N ALA A 151 0.40 17.96 6.05
CA ALA A 151 -1.00 17.93 6.48
C ALA A 151 -1.79 16.92 5.65
N ALA A 152 -2.88 16.42 6.21
CA ALA A 152 -3.86 15.66 5.46
C ALA A 152 -4.81 16.61 4.73
N TYR A 153 -5.09 16.31 3.46
CA TYR A 153 -6.03 17.07 2.63
C TYR A 153 -6.66 16.19 1.55
N GLN A 154 -7.76 16.68 0.99
CA GLN A 154 -8.36 16.08 -0.19
C GLN A 154 -8.05 16.92 -1.43
N ARG A 155 -7.59 16.27 -2.48
CA ARG A 155 -7.33 16.86 -3.78
C ARG A 155 -8.65 17.18 -4.50
N PRO A 156 -8.65 18.10 -5.48
CA PRO A 156 -9.85 18.42 -6.29
C PRO A 156 -10.41 17.19 -7.06
N ASP A 157 -9.56 16.20 -7.37
CA ASP A 157 -9.93 14.96 -8.04
C ASP A 157 -10.52 13.91 -7.08
N GLY A 158 -10.64 14.22 -5.79
CA GLY A 158 -11.22 13.39 -4.75
C GLY A 158 -10.25 12.43 -4.06
N VAL A 159 -8.98 12.37 -4.50
CA VAL A 159 -7.93 11.56 -3.85
C VAL A 159 -7.49 12.24 -2.56
N PHE A 160 -7.42 11.47 -1.47
CA PHE A 160 -6.85 11.95 -0.21
C PHE A 160 -5.33 11.87 -0.23
N VAL A 161 -4.67 12.84 0.39
CA VAL A 161 -3.25 12.82 0.71
C VAL A 161 -3.11 12.87 2.22
N VAL A 162 -2.43 11.88 2.79
CA VAL A 162 -2.35 11.73 4.25
C VAL A 162 -0.90 11.43 4.63
N PRO A 163 -0.27 12.23 5.52
CA PRO A 163 1.00 11.84 6.11
C PRO A 163 0.82 10.64 7.04
N ILE A 164 1.76 9.70 7.02
CA ILE A 164 1.69 8.50 7.87
C ILE A 164 1.49 8.86 9.37
N THR A 165 2.06 9.96 9.80
CA THR A 165 1.95 10.46 11.18
C THR A 165 0.55 10.94 11.57
N ALA A 166 -0.35 11.12 10.61
CA ALA A 166 -1.75 11.48 10.87
C ALA A 166 -2.67 10.27 11.03
N LEU A 167 -2.19 9.06 10.69
CA LEU A 167 -2.95 7.83 10.91
C LEU A 167 -2.96 7.48 12.40
N ARG A 168 -4.12 7.05 12.88
CA ARG A 168 -4.33 6.59 14.26
C ARG A 168 -5.32 5.43 14.27
N SER A 169 -5.16 4.53 15.20
CA SER A 169 -6.13 3.47 15.53
C SER A 169 -7.32 4.04 16.32
#